data_fec1400bacb0d6b852802b7f1956ce39
#
_entry.id   fec1400bacb0d6b852802b7f1956ce39
#
_cell.length_a   1.000
_cell.length_b   1.000
_cell.length_c   1.000
_cell.angle_alpha   90.00
_cell.angle_beta   90.00
_cell.angle_gamma   90.00
#
_symmetry.space_group_name_H-M   'P 1'
#
loop_
_entity.id
_entity.type
_entity.pdbx_description
1 polymer ?
#
loop_
_entity_poly.entity_id
_entity_poly.type
_entity_poly.pdbx_seq_one_letter_code
_entity_poly.pdbx_strand_id
1 'polypeptide(L)'
;MSAHDQIAKDIAENDVLLFMKGTPVFPQCGFSAAVVQILSELGVKFKAVDVLKDPEVRQGVKEFSNWPTIPQLYVKGEFVGGCDIVKEMFEQGELDTYLTERGITRQNA
;
A
#
# COMPACT_ATOMS: atom_id res chain seq x y z
N MET A 1 -14.26 -16.59 -7.14
CA MET A 1 -13.89 -15.17 -7.12
C MET A 1 -12.58 -14.99 -7.89
N SER A 2 -12.53 -14.06 -8.83
CA SER A 2 -11.33 -13.83 -9.60
C SER A 2 -10.30 -13.03 -8.76
N ALA A 3 -9.06 -12.97 -9.24
CA ALA A 3 -8.03 -12.16 -8.60
C ALA A 3 -8.43 -10.68 -8.59
N HIS A 4 -9.01 -10.18 -9.68
CA HIS A 4 -9.49 -8.79 -9.75
C HIS A 4 -10.60 -8.52 -8.73
N ASP A 5 -11.52 -9.46 -8.54
CA ASP A 5 -12.58 -9.32 -7.53
C ASP A 5 -12.00 -9.27 -6.12
N GLN A 6 -11.01 -10.10 -5.83
CA GLN A 6 -10.35 -10.12 -4.53
C GLN A 6 -9.60 -8.81 -4.27
N ILE A 7 -8.90 -8.31 -5.28
CA ILE A 7 -8.18 -7.03 -5.20
C ILE A 7 -9.16 -5.89 -4.91
N ALA A 8 -10.26 -5.81 -5.66
CA ALA A 8 -11.26 -4.78 -5.46
C ALA A 8 -11.88 -4.84 -4.07
N LYS A 9 -12.14 -6.05 -3.58
CA LYS A 9 -12.69 -6.27 -2.24
C LYS A 9 -11.71 -5.81 -1.16
N ASP A 10 -10.45 -6.19 -1.28
CA ASP A 10 -9.42 -5.80 -0.30
C ASP A 10 -9.29 -4.28 -0.24
N ILE A 11 -9.29 -3.62 -1.40
CA ILE A 11 -9.20 -2.16 -1.48
C ILE A 11 -10.43 -1.51 -0.83
N ALA A 12 -11.62 -2.05 -1.09
CA ALA A 12 -12.87 -1.47 -0.56
C ALA A 12 -13.00 -1.65 0.95
N GLU A 13 -12.50 -2.75 1.50
CA GLU A 13 -12.70 -3.11 2.90
C GLU A 13 -11.62 -2.57 3.84
N ASN A 14 -10.53 -2.02 3.31
CA ASN A 14 -9.41 -1.54 4.13
C ASN A 14 -9.10 -0.09 3.83
N ASP A 15 -9.09 0.73 4.86
CA ASP A 15 -8.82 2.17 4.70
C ASP A 15 -7.42 2.43 4.14
N VAL A 16 -6.44 1.65 4.58
CA VAL A 16 -5.08 1.72 4.05
C VAL A 16 -4.65 0.32 3.67
N LEU A 17 -4.31 0.13 2.41
CA LEU A 17 -3.93 -1.16 1.86
C LEU A 17 -2.63 -1.05 1.09
N LEU A 18 -1.71 -1.95 1.38
CA LEU A 18 -0.42 -2.02 0.69
C LEU A 18 -0.27 -3.39 0.01
N PHE A 19 -0.16 -3.37 -1.32
CA PHE A 19 0.30 -4.54 -2.05
C PHE A 19 1.82 -4.51 -2.07
N MET A 20 2.46 -5.57 -1.58
CA MET A 20 3.90 -5.59 -1.41
C MET A 20 4.49 -6.97 -1.73
N LYS A 21 5.79 -7.03 -1.86
CA LYS A 21 6.52 -8.29 -2.01
C LYS A 21 7.03 -8.71 -0.63
N GLY A 22 6.49 -9.83 -0.14
CA GLY A 22 6.75 -10.31 1.21
C GLY A 22 5.72 -9.78 2.19
N THR A 23 6.10 -9.75 3.47
CA THR A 23 5.24 -9.27 4.55
C THR A 23 5.89 -8.08 5.24
N PRO A 24 5.12 -7.32 6.06
CA PRO A 24 5.74 -6.20 6.79
C PRO A 24 6.89 -6.60 7.69
N VAL A 25 6.84 -7.80 8.25
CA VAL A 25 7.92 -8.32 9.12
C VAL A 25 9.11 -8.82 8.29
N PHE A 26 8.83 -9.43 7.13
CA PHE A 26 9.86 -9.98 6.24
C PHE A 26 9.64 -9.50 4.81
N PRO A 27 9.90 -8.21 4.52
CA PRO A 27 9.80 -7.71 3.15
C PRO A 27 10.82 -8.41 2.25
N GLN A 28 10.40 -8.76 1.03
CA GLN A 28 11.26 -9.44 0.06
C GLN A 28 11.75 -8.50 -1.03
N CYS A 29 11.59 -7.21 -0.84
CA CYS A 29 11.98 -6.18 -1.80
C CYS A 29 12.28 -4.90 -1.03
N GLY A 30 13.41 -4.25 -1.35
CA GLY A 30 13.81 -3.01 -0.69
C GLY A 30 12.79 -1.89 -0.85
N PHE A 31 12.11 -1.83 -2.00
CA PHE A 31 11.08 -0.82 -2.23
C PHE A 31 9.84 -1.07 -1.35
N SER A 32 9.45 -2.33 -1.19
CA SER A 32 8.36 -2.69 -0.27
C SER A 32 8.73 -2.38 1.17
N ALA A 33 9.96 -2.70 1.57
CA ALA A 33 10.45 -2.41 2.91
C ALA A 33 10.41 -0.90 3.22
N ALA A 34 10.78 -0.08 2.25
CA ALA A 34 10.77 1.38 2.43
C ALA A 34 9.36 1.91 2.70
N VAL A 35 8.36 1.43 1.98
CA VAL A 35 6.98 1.87 2.19
C VAL A 35 6.47 1.42 3.55
N VAL A 36 6.75 0.18 3.94
CA VAL A 36 6.38 -0.33 5.26
C VAL A 36 6.97 0.55 6.36
N GLN A 37 8.24 0.91 6.23
CA GLN A 37 8.91 1.74 7.23
C GLN A 37 8.26 3.12 7.33
N ILE A 38 7.95 3.74 6.20
CA ILE A 38 7.29 5.04 6.17
C ILE A 38 5.93 4.99 6.88
N LEU A 39 5.11 4.00 6.57
CA LEU A 39 3.79 3.86 7.21
C LEU A 39 3.94 3.59 8.70
N SER A 40 4.94 2.81 9.10
CA SER A 40 5.22 2.52 10.51
C SER A 40 5.66 3.78 11.26
N GLU A 41 6.52 4.59 10.66
CA GLU A 41 6.96 5.85 11.28
C GLU A 41 5.81 6.82 11.47
N LEU A 42 4.86 6.84 10.54
CA LEU A 42 3.67 7.69 10.65
C LEU A 42 2.61 7.10 11.59
N GLY A 43 2.83 5.89 12.10
CA GLY A 43 1.88 5.25 13.00
C GLY A 43 0.59 4.81 12.30
N VAL A 44 0.65 4.54 11.02
CA VAL A 44 -0.53 4.16 10.22
C VAL A 44 -0.76 2.66 10.32
N LYS A 45 -1.98 2.28 10.68
CA LYS A 45 -2.41 0.89 10.62
C LYS A 45 -2.81 0.58 9.17
N PHE A 46 -2.30 -0.50 8.62
CA PHE A 46 -2.60 -0.88 7.24
C PHE A 46 -2.70 -2.39 7.08
N LYS A 47 -3.46 -2.78 6.07
CA LYS A 47 -3.52 -4.17 5.60
C LYS A 47 -2.44 -4.35 4.55
N ALA A 48 -1.63 -5.40 4.68
CA ALA A 48 -0.64 -5.76 3.68
C ALA A 48 -1.06 -7.04 2.96
N VAL A 49 -0.88 -7.05 1.65
CA VAL A 49 -1.11 -8.23 0.81
C VAL A 49 0.20 -8.60 0.14
N ASP A 50 0.68 -9.82 0.44
CA ASP A 50 1.91 -10.35 -0.16
C ASP A 50 1.60 -10.92 -1.55
N VAL A 51 1.97 -10.17 -2.59
CA VAL A 51 1.69 -10.57 -3.96
C VAL A 51 2.57 -11.73 -4.44
N LEU A 52 3.61 -12.09 -3.68
CA LEU A 52 4.45 -13.22 -4.05
C LEU A 52 3.77 -14.57 -3.80
N LYS A 53 2.73 -14.58 -2.96
CA LYS A 53 1.99 -15.81 -2.65
C LYS A 53 1.05 -16.25 -3.76
N ASP A 54 0.68 -15.34 -4.67
CA ASP A 54 -0.28 -15.63 -5.73
C ASP A 54 0.07 -14.86 -6.99
N PRO A 55 0.59 -15.55 -8.03
CA PRO A 55 0.95 -14.89 -9.29
C PRO A 55 -0.21 -14.18 -9.98
N GLU A 56 -1.43 -14.67 -9.80
CA GLU A 56 -2.61 -14.04 -10.39
C GLU A 56 -2.91 -12.70 -9.71
N VAL A 57 -2.73 -12.62 -8.40
CA VAL A 57 -2.88 -11.37 -7.65
C VAL A 57 -1.79 -10.40 -8.07
N ARG A 58 -0.55 -10.87 -8.17
CA ARG A 58 0.58 -10.03 -8.59
C ARG A 58 0.33 -9.37 -9.94
N GLN A 59 -0.11 -10.15 -10.91
CA GLN A 59 -0.43 -9.64 -12.24
C GLN A 59 -1.70 -8.78 -12.20
N GLY A 60 -2.72 -9.23 -11.46
CA GLY A 60 -3.99 -8.53 -11.35
C GLY A 60 -3.87 -7.14 -10.76
N VAL A 61 -3.00 -6.95 -9.75
CA VAL A 61 -2.77 -5.63 -9.14
C VAL A 61 -2.24 -4.64 -10.18
N LYS A 62 -1.30 -5.06 -11.02
CA LYS A 62 -0.74 -4.22 -12.07
C LYS A 62 -1.79 -3.84 -13.11
N GLU A 63 -2.64 -4.77 -13.47
CA GLU A 63 -3.74 -4.54 -14.42
C GLU A 63 -4.81 -3.63 -13.81
N PHE A 64 -5.17 -3.89 -12.56
CA PHE A 64 -6.20 -3.12 -11.87
C PHE A 64 -5.82 -1.64 -11.76
N SER A 65 -4.59 -1.35 -11.41
CA SER A 65 -4.10 0.01 -11.22
C SER A 65 -3.60 0.65 -12.51
N ASN A 66 -3.37 -0.14 -13.55
CA ASN A 66 -2.63 0.29 -14.75
C ASN A 66 -1.25 0.85 -14.39
N TRP A 67 -0.62 0.27 -13.37
CA TRP A 67 0.70 0.67 -12.87
C TRP A 67 1.61 -0.56 -12.84
N PRO A 68 2.81 -0.50 -13.41
CA PRO A 68 3.59 -1.71 -13.70
C PRO A 68 4.37 -2.30 -12.55
N THR A 69 4.49 -1.60 -11.43
CA THR A 69 5.41 -2.01 -10.37
C THR A 69 4.72 -2.18 -9.03
N ILE A 70 5.33 -2.96 -8.14
CA ILE A 70 4.94 -3.16 -6.77
C ILE A 70 6.12 -2.72 -5.89
N PRO A 71 5.91 -2.02 -4.77
CA PRO A 71 4.68 -1.88 -4.00
C PRO A 71 3.68 -0.87 -4.58
N GLN A 72 2.42 -1.01 -4.14
CA GLN A 72 1.34 -0.07 -4.46
C GLN A 72 0.53 0.23 -3.22
N LEU A 73 0.35 1.51 -2.92
CA LEU A 73 -0.39 1.98 -1.75
C LEU A 73 -1.75 2.51 -2.17
N TYR A 74 -2.79 2.08 -1.46
CA TYR A 74 -4.15 2.57 -1.61
C TYR A 74 -4.64 3.14 -0.29
N VAL A 75 -5.30 4.29 -0.33
CA VAL A 75 -5.91 4.93 0.84
C VAL A 75 -7.36 5.28 0.50
N LYS A 76 -8.30 4.74 1.30
CA LYS A 76 -9.73 4.96 1.09
C LYS A 76 -10.17 4.65 -0.34
N GLY A 77 -9.62 3.58 -0.90
CA GLY A 77 -9.95 3.14 -2.27
C GLY A 77 -9.20 3.88 -3.37
N GLU A 78 -8.39 4.87 -3.03
CA GLU A 78 -7.67 5.69 -4.01
C GLU A 78 -6.23 5.22 -4.15
N PHE A 79 -5.78 5.03 -5.38
CA PHE A 79 -4.39 4.67 -5.64
C PHE A 79 -3.48 5.88 -5.36
N VAL A 80 -2.58 5.72 -4.41
CA VAL A 80 -1.63 6.78 -4.05
C VAL A 80 -0.39 6.71 -4.94
N GLY A 81 0.20 5.53 -5.06
CA GLY A 81 1.39 5.33 -5.87
C GLY A 81 2.28 4.24 -5.35
N GLY A 82 3.47 4.14 -5.95
CA GLY A 82 4.50 3.20 -5.55
C GLY A 82 5.52 3.83 -4.61
N CYS A 83 6.67 3.15 -4.46
CA CYS A 83 7.70 3.56 -3.52
C CYS A 83 8.18 5.00 -3.71
N ASP A 84 8.48 5.39 -4.95
CA ASP A 84 9.05 6.71 -5.22
C ASP A 84 8.08 7.83 -4.86
N ILE A 85 6.81 7.66 -5.21
CA ILE A 85 5.78 8.66 -4.92
C ILE A 85 5.53 8.76 -3.42
N VAL A 86 5.39 7.61 -2.76
CA VAL A 86 5.16 7.58 -1.31
C VAL A 86 6.32 8.22 -0.56
N LYS A 87 7.55 7.89 -0.96
CA LYS A 87 8.76 8.44 -0.35
C LYS A 87 8.83 9.95 -0.51
N GLU A 88 8.58 10.45 -1.72
CA GLU A 88 8.58 11.89 -2.00
C GLU A 88 7.53 12.61 -1.16
N MET A 89 6.31 12.09 -1.11
CA MET A 89 5.23 12.67 -0.31
C MET A 89 5.61 12.69 1.18
N PHE A 90 6.24 11.62 1.65
CA PHE A 90 6.68 11.54 3.05
C PHE A 90 7.74 12.60 3.36
N GLU A 91 8.74 12.73 2.50
CA GLU A 91 9.85 13.67 2.71
C GLU A 91 9.38 15.12 2.70
N GLN A 92 8.32 15.42 1.96
CA GLN A 92 7.77 16.76 1.87
C GLN A 92 6.66 17.05 2.89
N GLY A 93 6.34 16.08 3.75
CA GLY A 93 5.25 16.21 4.71
C GLY A 93 3.85 16.08 4.11
N GLU A 94 3.76 15.83 2.81
CA GLU A 94 2.49 15.73 2.10
C GLU A 94 1.72 14.46 2.46
N LEU A 95 2.43 13.38 2.74
CA LEU A 95 1.78 12.09 3.04
C LEU A 95 1.00 12.19 4.35
N ASP A 96 1.59 12.81 5.37
CA ASP A 96 0.91 13.02 6.64
C ASP A 96 -0.36 13.85 6.47
N THR A 97 -0.27 14.94 5.73
CA THR A 97 -1.42 15.79 5.42
C THR A 97 -2.50 15.02 4.64
N TYR A 98 -2.07 14.28 3.61
CA TYR A 98 -2.97 13.46 2.79
C TYR A 98 -3.77 12.48 3.65
N LEU A 99 -3.08 11.76 4.54
CA LEU A 99 -3.72 10.79 5.42
C LEU A 99 -4.67 11.45 6.42
N THR A 100 -4.24 12.57 7.00
CA THR A 100 -5.06 13.32 7.94
C THR A 100 -6.34 13.83 7.29
N GLU A 101 -6.25 14.36 6.09
CA GLU A 101 -7.43 14.87 5.35
C GLU A 101 -8.43 13.77 5.03
N ARG A 102 -7.98 12.53 4.94
CA ARG A 102 -8.84 11.38 4.67
C ARG A 102 -9.28 10.65 5.93
N GLY A 103 -9.01 11.23 7.10
CA GLY A 103 -9.48 10.68 8.36
C GLY A 103 -8.74 9.44 8.83
N ILE A 104 -7.52 9.22 8.36
CA ILE A 104 -6.74 8.06 8.77
C ILE A 104 -6.16 8.30 10.16
N THR A 105 -6.54 7.42 11.11
CA THR A 105 -6.09 7.51 12.50
C THR A 105 -4.64 7.04 12.63
N ARG A 106 -3.87 7.76 13.46
CA ARG A 106 -2.51 7.36 13.84
C ARG A 106 -2.54 6.57 15.13
N GLN A 107 -1.63 5.62 15.26
CA GLN A 107 -1.54 4.76 16.46
C GLN A 107 -0.38 5.10 17.36
N ASN A 108 0.50 5.99 16.95
CA ASN A 108 1.61 6.40 17.80
C ASN A 108 1.13 7.45 18.79
N ALA A 109 1.30 7.12 20.01
CA ALA A 109 0.97 8.03 21.10
C ALA A 109 2.10 9.05 21.29
#